data_eff02f0e8c4d2168746daaf5245fc28e
#
_entry.id   eff02f0e8c4d2168746daaf5245fc28e
#
_cell.length_a   1.000
_cell.length_b   1.000
_cell.length_c   1.000
_cell.angle_alpha   90.00
_cell.angle_beta   90.00
_cell.angle_gamma   90.00
#
_symmetry.space_group_name_H-M   'P 1'
#
loop_
_entity.id
_entity.type
_entity.pdbx_description
1 polymer ?
#
loop_
_entity_poly.entity_id
_entity_poly.type
_entity_poly.pdbx_seq_one_letter_code
_entity_poly.pdbx_strand_id
1 'polypeptide(L)'
;CAAEAMATAHPALPGRETAPFVDLCGAAVSFKVAAEFARLWCGGENVAAVLKDALMACIPLVAVGSIADVVPLVDENRVFVARGLATMQSVEVAGLRALLDDAELEKGRRVDASDVGFRLGPRLNAVGRLGHAKEAVELLITDDPARARTIVKTLADLNEQRRKMDREYFEQACARIDADPAIADAGAIVLADERWHEGVVGIVAAKISERHGKPAILMALRGDGTAKGSGRSIEGIDILAAVKRVASDLMVRGGGHAYALGLTVRAEDVAEFARRVSSECTALASGGAVGPVRRYDAEAEPAEMTATELKPLEILRPFGRGNPEPAFLIRNVRPVAAPTLFGSAKNHLEFFLPGGSRCIWWSAVDRSSVVRQ
;
A
#
# COMPACT_ATOMS: atom_id res chain seq x y z
N CYS A 1 11.75 -19.52 10.45
CA CYS A 1 11.96 -20.13 11.77
C CYS A 1 10.74 -19.80 12.63
N ALA A 2 10.06 -20.82 13.19
CA ALA A 2 9.07 -20.59 14.22
C ALA A 2 9.80 -20.01 15.45
N ALA A 3 9.24 -18.95 16.03
CA ALA A 3 9.76 -18.44 17.29
C ALA A 3 9.62 -19.53 18.38
N GLU A 4 10.54 -19.53 19.34
CA GLU A 4 10.39 -20.34 20.56
C GLU A 4 9.23 -19.77 21.39
N ALA A 5 8.03 -20.18 21.06
CA ALA A 5 6.80 -19.76 21.70
C ALA A 5 6.03 -20.97 22.17
N MET A 6 5.27 -20.83 23.25
CA MET A 6 4.39 -21.87 23.80
C MET A 6 3.36 -22.33 22.76
N ALA A 7 2.87 -21.42 21.92
CA ALA A 7 1.97 -21.68 20.82
C ALA A 7 2.15 -20.61 19.74
N THR A 8 1.86 -21.00 18.48
CA THR A 8 1.85 -20.09 17.34
C THR A 8 0.50 -20.16 16.67
N ALA A 9 -0.16 -19.02 16.52
CA ALA A 9 -1.40 -18.87 15.77
C ALA A 9 -1.12 -18.15 14.44
N HIS A 10 -1.27 -18.86 13.34
CA HIS A 10 -1.13 -18.30 11.99
C HIS A 10 -1.98 -19.11 11.02
N PRO A 11 -2.84 -18.49 10.19
CA PRO A 11 -3.76 -19.22 9.32
C PRO A 11 -3.07 -20.07 8.25
N ALA A 12 -1.87 -19.68 7.81
CA ALA A 12 -1.09 -20.41 6.79
C ALA A 12 0.01 -21.32 7.38
N LEU A 13 -0.15 -21.83 8.60
CA LEU A 13 0.79 -22.82 9.15
C LEU A 13 0.73 -24.13 8.33
N PRO A 14 1.90 -24.75 8.02
CA PRO A 14 1.94 -26.05 7.38
C PRO A 14 1.14 -27.09 8.19
N GLY A 15 0.40 -27.96 7.50
CA GLY A 15 -0.49 -28.95 8.12
C GLY A 15 -1.84 -28.42 8.60
N ARG A 16 -2.16 -27.17 8.30
CA ARG A 16 -3.46 -26.52 8.56
C ARG A 16 -4.19 -26.13 7.27
N GLU A 17 -4.17 -27.01 6.29
CA GLU A 17 -4.81 -26.84 4.96
C GLU A 17 -6.34 -26.67 5.03
N THR A 18 -6.92 -26.87 6.22
CA THR A 18 -8.36 -26.74 6.49
C THR A 18 -8.75 -25.37 7.08
N ALA A 19 -7.82 -24.41 7.18
CA ALA A 19 -8.20 -23.06 7.61
C ALA A 19 -9.17 -22.48 6.57
N PRO A 20 -10.38 -22.06 6.98
CA PRO A 20 -11.41 -21.61 6.04
C PRO A 20 -11.03 -20.33 5.31
N PHE A 21 -10.14 -19.52 5.90
CA PHE A 21 -9.61 -18.30 5.31
C PHE A 21 -8.20 -18.02 5.82
N VAL A 22 -7.26 -17.81 4.90
CA VAL A 22 -5.82 -17.71 5.22
C VAL A 22 -5.25 -16.29 5.11
N ASP A 23 -5.93 -15.39 4.42
CA ASP A 23 -5.44 -14.03 4.10
C ASP A 23 -5.74 -13.01 5.20
N LEU A 24 -5.66 -13.42 6.47
CA LEU A 24 -5.84 -12.52 7.61
C LEU A 24 -4.55 -11.76 7.93
N CYS A 25 -4.64 -10.45 8.20
CA CYS A 25 -3.54 -9.69 8.78
C CYS A 25 -3.32 -10.04 10.26
N GLY A 26 -2.16 -9.67 10.81
CA GLY A 26 -1.83 -9.93 12.22
C GLY A 26 -2.86 -9.38 13.22
N ALA A 27 -3.46 -8.20 12.94
CA ALA A 27 -4.50 -7.63 13.78
C ALA A 27 -5.78 -8.49 13.80
N ALA A 28 -6.19 -9.02 12.64
CA ALA A 28 -7.35 -9.91 12.54
C ALA A 28 -7.11 -11.26 13.22
N VAL A 29 -5.91 -11.84 13.08
CA VAL A 29 -5.51 -13.06 13.79
C VAL A 29 -5.55 -12.83 15.30
N SER A 30 -4.96 -11.74 15.80
CA SER A 30 -4.98 -11.39 17.23
C SER A 30 -6.41 -11.21 17.77
N PHE A 31 -7.28 -10.57 16.97
CA PHE A 31 -8.69 -10.44 17.31
C PHE A 31 -9.39 -11.80 17.45
N LYS A 32 -9.17 -12.72 16.49
CA LYS A 32 -9.76 -14.07 16.55
C LYS A 32 -9.26 -14.87 17.76
N VAL A 33 -7.97 -14.73 18.10
CA VAL A 33 -7.42 -15.35 19.31
C VAL A 33 -8.08 -14.79 20.57
N ALA A 34 -8.25 -13.47 20.65
CA ALA A 34 -8.92 -12.82 21.77
C ALA A 34 -10.40 -13.23 21.88
N ALA A 35 -11.11 -13.34 20.75
CA ALA A 35 -12.50 -13.77 20.70
C ALA A 35 -12.64 -15.23 21.17
N GLU A 36 -11.76 -16.12 20.72
CA GLU A 36 -11.78 -17.51 21.17
C GLU A 36 -11.40 -17.65 22.65
N PHE A 37 -10.42 -16.87 23.11
CA PHE A 37 -10.11 -16.79 24.54
C PHE A 37 -11.33 -16.37 25.37
N ALA A 38 -12.05 -15.34 24.95
CA ALA A 38 -13.25 -14.88 25.65
C ALA A 38 -14.36 -15.96 25.69
N ARG A 39 -14.53 -16.70 24.57
CA ARG A 39 -15.48 -17.84 24.49
C ARG A 39 -15.12 -18.94 25.48
N LEU A 40 -13.86 -19.36 25.50
CA LEU A 40 -13.36 -20.40 26.42
C LEU A 40 -13.45 -19.96 27.89
N TRP A 41 -13.10 -18.68 28.17
CA TRP A 41 -13.18 -18.11 29.53
C TRP A 41 -14.61 -18.11 30.07
N CYS A 42 -15.60 -17.87 29.19
CA CYS A 42 -17.01 -17.89 29.57
C CYS A 42 -17.66 -19.31 29.56
N GLY A 43 -16.88 -20.35 29.17
CA GLY A 43 -17.35 -21.72 29.13
C GLY A 43 -18.30 -22.06 27.98
N GLY A 44 -18.37 -21.22 26.91
CA GLY A 44 -19.21 -21.49 25.74
C GLY A 44 -19.51 -20.26 24.88
N GLU A 45 -20.57 -20.37 24.07
CA GLU A 45 -20.96 -19.35 23.09
C GLU A 45 -21.48 -18.04 23.72
N ASN A 46 -21.95 -18.09 24.96
CA ASN A 46 -22.49 -16.92 25.69
C ASN A 46 -21.36 -16.11 26.33
N VAL A 47 -20.64 -15.33 25.51
CA VAL A 47 -19.60 -14.42 26.00
C VAL A 47 -20.22 -13.31 26.83
N ALA A 48 -19.63 -13.02 28.00
CA ALA A 48 -20.07 -11.94 28.88
C ALA A 48 -20.07 -10.58 28.16
N ALA A 49 -21.07 -9.74 28.43
CA ALA A 49 -21.27 -8.46 27.74
C ALA A 49 -20.01 -7.58 27.75
N VAL A 50 -19.32 -7.47 28.87
CA VAL A 50 -18.08 -6.68 29.01
C VAL A 50 -17.00 -7.13 28.05
N LEU A 51 -16.79 -8.45 27.87
CA LEU A 51 -15.79 -8.98 26.92
C LEU A 51 -16.24 -8.80 25.48
N LYS A 52 -17.56 -8.94 25.24
CA LYS A 52 -18.12 -8.69 23.91
C LYS A 52 -17.94 -7.23 23.50
N ASP A 53 -18.23 -6.29 24.39
CA ASP A 53 -18.08 -4.85 24.14
C ASP A 53 -16.60 -4.49 23.90
N ALA A 54 -15.68 -5.05 24.70
CA ALA A 54 -14.24 -4.87 24.48
C ALA A 54 -13.78 -5.39 23.11
N LEU A 55 -14.24 -6.57 22.69
CA LEU A 55 -13.95 -7.12 21.37
C LEU A 55 -14.52 -6.23 20.26
N MET A 56 -15.77 -5.76 20.41
CA MET A 56 -16.38 -4.88 19.41
C MET A 56 -15.65 -3.54 19.30
N ALA A 57 -15.11 -3.00 20.39
CA ALA A 57 -14.28 -1.79 20.39
C ALA A 57 -12.96 -1.97 19.61
N CYS A 58 -12.46 -3.20 19.46
CA CYS A 58 -11.27 -3.50 18.67
C CYS A 58 -11.52 -3.59 17.15
N ILE A 59 -12.75 -3.73 16.69
CA ILE A 59 -13.07 -3.92 15.27
C ILE A 59 -12.54 -2.77 14.36
N PRO A 60 -12.63 -1.48 14.75
CA PRO A 60 -12.00 -0.40 13.99
C PRO A 60 -10.48 -0.56 13.83
N LEU A 61 -9.78 -1.07 14.84
CA LEU A 61 -8.33 -1.34 14.78
C LEU A 61 -8.02 -2.49 13.82
N VAL A 62 -8.86 -3.54 13.82
CA VAL A 62 -8.74 -4.64 12.84
C VAL A 62 -8.91 -4.13 11.42
N ALA A 63 -9.88 -3.23 11.18
CA ALA A 63 -10.09 -2.62 9.87
C ALA A 63 -8.87 -1.79 9.43
N VAL A 64 -8.32 -0.96 10.34
CA VAL A 64 -7.09 -0.20 10.06
C VAL A 64 -5.93 -1.13 9.71
N GLY A 65 -5.71 -2.18 10.51
CA GLY A 65 -4.65 -3.16 10.26
C GLY A 65 -4.82 -3.88 8.93
N SER A 66 -6.03 -4.35 8.62
CA SER A 66 -6.33 -5.08 7.37
C SER A 66 -6.10 -4.22 6.12
N ILE A 67 -6.54 -2.96 6.16
CA ILE A 67 -6.35 -2.02 5.05
C ILE A 67 -4.88 -1.61 4.91
N ALA A 68 -4.21 -1.29 6.03
CA ALA A 68 -2.81 -0.85 6.00
C ALA A 68 -1.83 -1.95 5.57
N ASP A 69 -2.16 -3.21 5.83
CA ASP A 69 -1.41 -4.39 5.40
C ASP A 69 -1.79 -4.86 3.97
N VAL A 70 -2.77 -4.20 3.37
CA VAL A 70 -3.23 -4.46 1.98
C VAL A 70 -3.65 -5.92 1.77
N VAL A 71 -4.30 -6.53 2.77
CA VAL A 71 -4.89 -7.88 2.60
C VAL A 71 -6.10 -7.84 1.67
N PRO A 72 -6.46 -8.95 1.01
CA PRO A 72 -7.66 -9.00 0.17
C PRO A 72 -8.93 -8.67 0.98
N LEU A 73 -9.74 -7.71 0.50
CA LEU A 73 -11.00 -7.32 1.15
C LEU A 73 -12.17 -8.21 0.67
N VAL A 74 -11.99 -9.51 0.90
CA VAL A 74 -12.97 -10.58 0.62
C VAL A 74 -13.26 -11.35 1.89
N ASP A 75 -14.29 -12.17 1.89
CA ASP A 75 -14.67 -13.06 2.99
C ASP A 75 -14.60 -12.36 4.37
N GLU A 76 -13.91 -12.95 5.35
CA GLU A 76 -13.82 -12.43 6.72
C GLU A 76 -13.21 -11.01 6.77
N ASN A 77 -12.18 -10.73 5.96
CA ASN A 77 -11.58 -9.40 5.91
C ASN A 77 -12.59 -8.34 5.48
N ARG A 78 -13.45 -8.65 4.51
CA ARG A 78 -14.52 -7.74 4.08
C ARG A 78 -15.48 -7.43 5.23
N VAL A 79 -15.86 -8.43 6.01
CA VAL A 79 -16.76 -8.27 7.17
C VAL A 79 -16.11 -7.38 8.24
N PHE A 80 -14.85 -7.67 8.60
CA PHE A 80 -14.11 -6.86 9.57
C PHE A 80 -13.97 -5.42 9.11
N VAL A 81 -13.57 -5.21 7.87
CA VAL A 81 -13.35 -3.86 7.33
C VAL A 81 -14.67 -3.10 7.20
N ALA A 82 -15.72 -3.70 6.66
CA ALA A 82 -17.03 -3.06 6.54
C ALA A 82 -17.57 -2.63 7.93
N ARG A 83 -17.48 -3.52 8.92
CA ARG A 83 -17.94 -3.24 10.28
C ARG A 83 -17.09 -2.18 10.96
N GLY A 84 -15.75 -2.29 10.85
CA GLY A 84 -14.83 -1.34 11.47
C GLY A 84 -14.94 0.06 10.88
N LEU A 85 -15.10 0.21 9.56
CA LEU A 85 -15.34 1.50 8.93
C LEU A 85 -16.70 2.11 9.36
N ALA A 86 -17.74 1.29 9.49
CA ALA A 86 -19.05 1.76 9.94
C ALA A 86 -19.04 2.30 11.38
N THR A 87 -18.17 1.77 12.25
CA THR A 87 -18.03 2.18 13.64
C THR A 87 -16.85 3.13 13.89
N MET A 88 -16.08 3.47 12.85
CA MET A 88 -14.85 4.27 12.96
C MET A 88 -15.08 5.64 13.63
N GLN A 89 -16.19 6.30 13.34
CA GLN A 89 -16.50 7.61 13.90
C GLN A 89 -16.96 7.59 15.37
N SER A 90 -17.37 6.45 15.88
CA SER A 90 -17.77 6.24 17.27
C SER A 90 -16.67 5.61 18.12
N VAL A 91 -15.42 5.50 17.60
CA VAL A 91 -14.31 4.90 18.33
C VAL A 91 -13.97 5.70 19.59
N GLU A 92 -13.81 4.99 20.72
CA GLU A 92 -13.44 5.55 22.02
C GLU A 92 -11.93 5.42 22.30
N VAL A 93 -11.19 4.62 21.51
CA VAL A 93 -9.73 4.50 21.62
C VAL A 93 -9.09 5.85 21.37
N ALA A 94 -8.50 6.44 22.41
CA ALA A 94 -7.99 7.82 22.40
C ALA A 94 -7.00 8.07 21.26
N GLY A 95 -6.09 7.10 21.01
CA GLY A 95 -5.09 7.20 19.94
C GLY A 95 -5.70 7.17 18.55
N LEU A 96 -6.67 6.29 18.30
CA LEU A 96 -7.34 6.24 16.99
C LEU A 96 -8.20 7.49 16.77
N ARG A 97 -8.85 8.01 17.81
CA ARG A 97 -9.57 9.28 17.71
C ARG A 97 -8.66 10.44 17.36
N ALA A 98 -7.54 10.58 18.06
CA ALA A 98 -6.55 11.62 17.79
C ALA A 98 -5.98 11.51 16.34
N LEU A 99 -5.78 10.28 15.85
CA LEU A 99 -5.30 10.03 14.48
C LEU A 99 -6.34 10.44 13.42
N LEU A 100 -7.64 10.19 13.68
CA LEU A 100 -8.73 10.62 12.82
C LEU A 100 -8.83 12.14 12.76
N ASP A 101 -8.70 12.81 13.90
CA ASP A 101 -8.75 14.28 14.00
C ASP A 101 -7.57 14.93 13.24
N ASP A 102 -6.34 14.42 13.40
CA ASP A 102 -5.16 14.90 12.66
C ASP A 102 -5.27 14.65 11.16
N ALA A 103 -5.92 13.56 10.78
CA ALA A 103 -6.20 13.27 9.39
C ALA A 103 -7.38 14.09 8.82
N GLU A 104 -7.95 15.05 9.58
CA GLU A 104 -9.11 15.87 9.19
C GLU A 104 -10.32 15.02 8.78
N LEU A 105 -10.52 13.89 9.46
CA LEU A 105 -11.68 13.02 9.30
C LEU A 105 -12.72 13.37 10.36
N GLU A 106 -13.38 14.50 10.17
CA GLU A 106 -14.32 15.11 11.10
C GLU A 106 -15.45 14.14 11.53
N LYS A 107 -15.97 14.36 12.73
CA LYS A 107 -17.13 13.60 13.24
C LYS A 107 -18.32 13.76 12.30
N GLY A 108 -18.97 12.64 11.99
CA GLY A 108 -20.13 12.59 11.10
C GLY A 108 -19.78 12.36 9.62
N ARG A 109 -18.54 12.55 9.20
CA ARG A 109 -18.07 12.14 7.88
C ARG A 109 -17.90 10.63 7.84
N ARG A 110 -18.45 9.96 6.82
CA ARG A 110 -18.15 8.54 6.58
C ARG A 110 -16.66 8.36 6.27
N VAL A 111 -16.03 7.45 7.00
CA VAL A 111 -14.66 7.01 6.72
C VAL A 111 -14.71 5.81 5.78
N ASP A 112 -13.93 5.81 4.74
CA ASP A 112 -13.81 4.70 3.79
C ASP A 112 -12.41 4.06 3.79
N ALA A 113 -12.24 2.99 3.03
CA ALA A 113 -10.98 2.27 2.97
C ALA A 113 -9.84 3.14 2.39
N SER A 114 -10.14 4.07 1.49
CA SER A 114 -9.14 4.99 0.93
C SER A 114 -8.64 6.00 1.98
N ASP A 115 -9.53 6.51 2.85
CA ASP A 115 -9.11 7.37 3.97
C ASP A 115 -8.11 6.62 4.88
N VAL A 116 -8.40 5.36 5.21
CA VAL A 116 -7.49 4.55 6.03
C VAL A 116 -6.17 4.29 5.27
N GLY A 117 -6.24 3.87 4.02
CA GLY A 117 -5.07 3.50 3.22
C GLY A 117 -4.14 4.68 2.89
N PHE A 118 -4.69 5.88 2.67
CA PHE A 118 -3.92 7.04 2.21
C PHE A 118 -3.73 8.14 3.27
N ARG A 119 -4.52 8.14 4.34
CA ARG A 119 -4.43 9.17 5.39
C ARG A 119 -3.98 8.61 6.75
N LEU A 120 -4.55 7.51 7.24
CA LEU A 120 -4.20 6.92 8.54
C LEU A 120 -2.99 5.98 8.46
N GLY A 121 -3.04 4.99 7.57
CA GLY A 121 -1.99 3.98 7.39
C GLY A 121 -0.60 4.57 7.15
N PRO A 122 -0.42 5.56 6.27
CA PRO A 122 0.89 6.18 6.04
C PRO A 122 1.49 6.85 7.28
N ARG A 123 0.68 7.43 8.18
CA ARG A 123 1.14 8.01 9.46
C ARG A 123 1.65 6.91 10.40
N LEU A 124 0.87 5.86 10.59
CA LEU A 124 1.27 4.70 11.39
C LEU A 124 2.52 4.02 10.84
N ASN A 125 2.60 3.85 9.52
CA ASN A 125 3.72 3.18 8.87
C ASN A 125 5.00 4.02 8.81
N ALA A 126 4.93 5.35 8.95
CA ALA A 126 6.10 6.23 8.89
C ALA A 126 7.09 5.91 10.01
N VAL A 127 6.61 5.58 11.21
CA VAL A 127 7.46 5.21 12.37
C VAL A 127 8.29 3.96 12.10
N GLY A 128 7.71 2.94 11.47
CA GLY A 128 8.42 1.72 11.10
C GLY A 128 9.46 1.92 9.99
N ARG A 129 9.46 3.07 9.32
CA ARG A 129 10.39 3.42 8.25
C ARG A 129 11.50 4.37 8.70
N LEU A 130 11.19 5.36 9.53
CA LEU A 130 12.10 6.43 9.94
C LEU A 130 12.31 6.51 11.46
N GLY A 131 11.57 5.75 12.26
CA GLY A 131 11.60 5.76 13.72
C GLY A 131 11.43 4.36 14.32
N HIS A 132 10.82 4.30 15.49
CA HIS A 132 10.60 3.05 16.22
C HIS A 132 9.11 2.72 16.31
N ALA A 133 8.69 1.54 15.91
CA ALA A 133 7.30 1.07 15.93
C ALA A 133 6.63 1.15 17.32
N LYS A 134 7.40 1.26 18.39
CA LYS A 134 6.91 1.39 19.77
C LYS A 134 5.94 2.57 19.92
N GLU A 135 6.19 3.70 19.27
CA GLU A 135 5.32 4.89 19.36
C GLU A 135 3.95 4.65 18.72
N ALA A 136 3.89 3.92 17.60
CA ALA A 136 2.62 3.55 17.01
C ALA A 136 1.82 2.58 17.90
N VAL A 137 2.50 1.65 18.57
CA VAL A 137 1.86 0.75 19.53
C VAL A 137 1.35 1.56 20.74
N GLU A 138 2.18 2.44 21.32
CA GLU A 138 1.78 3.30 22.44
C GLU A 138 0.55 4.14 22.10
N LEU A 139 0.50 4.72 20.89
CA LEU A 139 -0.65 5.47 20.41
C LEU A 139 -1.95 4.65 20.49
N LEU A 140 -1.90 3.40 20.03
CA LEU A 140 -3.10 2.58 19.92
C LEU A 140 -3.57 1.95 21.25
N ILE A 141 -2.72 2.00 22.30
CA ILE A 141 -3.05 1.44 23.63
C ILE A 141 -3.20 2.50 24.72
N THR A 142 -2.87 3.77 24.45
CA THR A 142 -3.00 4.83 25.46
C THR A 142 -4.46 5.23 25.69
N ASP A 143 -4.83 5.42 26.95
CA ASP A 143 -6.12 5.98 27.35
C ASP A 143 -6.05 7.51 27.60
N ASP A 144 -4.84 8.11 27.52
CA ASP A 144 -4.63 9.54 27.71
C ASP A 144 -4.75 10.33 26.38
N PRO A 145 -5.81 11.16 26.22
CA PRO A 145 -5.98 11.95 25.00
C PRO A 145 -4.87 12.99 24.76
N ALA A 146 -4.22 13.49 25.81
CA ALA A 146 -3.13 14.46 25.67
C ALA A 146 -1.88 13.78 25.15
N ARG A 147 -1.56 12.60 25.70
CA ARG A 147 -0.46 11.75 25.22
C ARG A 147 -0.71 11.31 23.79
N ALA A 148 -1.93 10.87 23.46
CA ALA A 148 -2.30 10.48 22.09
C ALA A 148 -2.03 11.61 21.07
N ARG A 149 -2.47 12.84 21.36
CA ARG A 149 -2.21 14.01 20.49
C ARG A 149 -0.71 14.29 20.31
N THR A 150 0.08 14.15 21.38
CA THR A 150 1.53 14.33 21.30
C THR A 150 2.16 13.31 20.35
N ILE A 151 1.80 12.03 20.47
CA ILE A 151 2.32 10.97 19.61
C ILE A 151 1.87 11.18 18.17
N VAL A 152 0.59 11.50 17.93
CA VAL A 152 0.08 11.75 16.57
C VAL A 152 0.85 12.85 15.86
N LYS A 153 1.20 13.94 16.57
CA LYS A 153 2.05 14.99 16.00
C LYS A 153 3.41 14.46 15.55
N THR A 154 4.08 13.65 16.39
CA THR A 154 5.35 13.00 16.02
C THR A 154 5.18 12.12 14.76
N LEU A 155 4.09 11.34 14.69
CA LEU A 155 3.80 10.50 13.53
C LEU A 155 3.54 11.33 12.26
N ALA A 156 2.85 12.45 12.38
CA ALA A 156 2.59 13.36 11.28
C ALA A 156 3.89 13.99 10.74
N ASP A 157 4.78 14.44 11.64
CA ASP A 157 6.10 14.99 11.29
C ASP A 157 6.97 13.95 10.56
N LEU A 158 7.04 12.73 11.08
CA LEU A 158 7.77 11.62 10.43
C LEU A 158 7.18 11.26 9.07
N ASN A 159 5.85 11.27 8.94
CA ASN A 159 5.20 11.02 7.66
C ASN A 159 5.50 12.13 6.64
N GLU A 160 5.56 13.40 7.06
CA GLU A 160 5.92 14.50 6.15
C GLU A 160 7.40 14.40 5.73
N GLN A 161 8.31 14.08 6.64
CA GLN A 161 9.71 13.79 6.30
C GLN A 161 9.82 12.65 5.27
N ARG A 162 9.12 11.54 5.52
CA ARG A 162 9.08 10.43 4.59
C ARG A 162 8.53 10.84 3.21
N ARG A 163 7.47 11.66 3.16
CA ARG A 163 6.89 12.16 1.89
C ARG A 163 7.86 13.09 1.15
N LYS A 164 8.62 13.90 1.86
CA LYS A 164 9.67 14.74 1.25
C LYS A 164 10.77 13.87 0.64
N MET A 165 11.33 12.93 1.40
CA MET A 165 12.34 12.00 0.91
C MET A 165 11.84 11.18 -0.29
N ASP A 166 10.59 10.70 -0.26
CA ASP A 166 9.96 9.95 -1.33
C ASP A 166 9.87 10.77 -2.64
N ARG A 167 9.52 12.07 -2.57
CA ARG A 167 9.53 12.96 -3.74
C ARG A 167 10.93 13.18 -4.27
N GLU A 168 11.88 13.54 -3.39
CA GLU A 168 13.26 13.81 -3.77
C GLU A 168 13.93 12.59 -4.42
N TYR A 169 13.75 11.41 -3.84
CA TYR A 169 14.35 10.18 -4.40
C TYR A 169 13.71 9.78 -5.71
N PHE A 170 12.39 9.97 -5.86
CA PHE A 170 11.69 9.72 -7.10
C PHE A 170 12.20 10.64 -8.22
N GLU A 171 12.33 11.96 -7.95
CA GLU A 171 12.87 12.93 -8.91
C GLU A 171 14.32 12.60 -9.30
N GLN A 172 15.17 12.27 -8.32
CA GLN A 172 16.56 11.84 -8.58
C GLN A 172 16.62 10.57 -9.42
N ALA A 173 15.79 9.58 -9.12
CA ALA A 173 15.74 8.33 -9.89
C ALA A 173 15.29 8.58 -11.32
N CYS A 174 14.22 9.38 -11.54
CA CYS A 174 13.76 9.75 -12.87
C CYS A 174 14.83 10.50 -13.66
N ALA A 175 15.48 11.50 -13.07
CA ALA A 175 16.54 12.26 -13.72
C ALA A 175 17.71 11.35 -14.18
N ARG A 176 18.07 10.34 -13.38
CA ARG A 176 19.12 9.36 -13.76
C ARG A 176 18.68 8.45 -14.89
N ILE A 177 17.42 8.01 -14.89
CA ILE A 177 16.87 7.18 -15.95
C ILE A 177 16.79 7.96 -17.26
N ASP A 178 16.31 9.22 -17.20
CA ASP A 178 16.16 10.06 -18.38
C ASP A 178 17.52 10.49 -18.97
N ALA A 179 18.57 10.56 -18.16
CA ALA A 179 19.92 10.92 -18.58
C ALA A 179 20.73 9.76 -19.18
N ASP A 180 20.34 8.52 -18.92
CA ASP A 180 21.10 7.33 -19.35
C ASP A 180 20.20 6.32 -20.09
N PRO A 181 20.29 6.29 -21.45
CA PRO A 181 19.55 5.32 -22.26
C PRO A 181 19.79 3.86 -21.87
N ALA A 182 20.98 3.53 -21.35
CA ALA A 182 21.27 2.16 -20.92
C ALA A 182 20.43 1.74 -19.71
N ILE A 183 20.07 2.68 -18.85
CA ILE A 183 19.14 2.44 -17.73
C ILE A 183 17.69 2.46 -18.24
N ALA A 184 17.35 3.42 -19.08
CA ALA A 184 15.98 3.56 -19.61
C ALA A 184 15.55 2.33 -20.41
N ASP A 185 16.44 1.76 -21.24
CA ASP A 185 16.16 0.59 -22.08
C ASP A 185 16.36 -0.75 -21.38
N ALA A 186 16.94 -0.75 -20.19
CA ALA A 186 17.18 -1.94 -19.38
C ALA A 186 15.89 -2.73 -19.10
N GLY A 187 15.96 -4.06 -19.03
CA GLY A 187 14.82 -4.92 -18.69
C GLY A 187 14.35 -4.78 -17.24
N ALA A 188 15.23 -4.30 -16.36
CA ALA A 188 14.90 -3.89 -14.99
C ALA A 188 15.70 -2.64 -14.64
N ILE A 189 15.09 -1.72 -13.92
CA ILE A 189 15.72 -0.49 -13.41
C ILE A 189 16.37 -0.80 -12.08
N VAL A 190 17.71 -0.75 -12.00
CA VAL A 190 18.44 -0.97 -10.74
C VAL A 190 19.29 0.24 -10.45
N LEU A 191 19.01 0.93 -9.34
CA LEU A 191 19.70 2.15 -8.93
C LEU A 191 20.14 2.07 -7.48
N ALA A 192 21.29 2.67 -7.16
CA ALA A 192 21.78 2.79 -5.78
C ALA A 192 22.30 4.21 -5.53
N ASP A 193 22.12 4.71 -4.31
CA ASP A 193 22.61 6.02 -3.89
C ASP A 193 22.88 6.04 -2.38
N GLU A 194 23.94 6.73 -1.96
CA GLU A 194 24.34 6.89 -0.55
C GLU A 194 23.40 7.82 0.23
N ARG A 195 22.73 8.72 -0.45
CA ARG A 195 21.78 9.68 0.13
C ARG A 195 20.40 9.08 0.38
N TRP A 196 20.14 7.89 -0.15
CA TRP A 196 18.84 7.24 -0.01
C TRP A 196 18.70 6.50 1.31
N HIS A 197 17.51 6.55 1.88
CA HIS A 197 17.18 5.85 3.13
C HIS A 197 16.47 4.51 2.84
N GLU A 198 16.95 3.44 3.47
CA GLU A 198 16.44 2.08 3.27
C GLU A 198 14.94 1.91 3.54
N GLY A 199 14.36 2.70 4.44
CA GLY A 199 12.92 2.70 4.74
C GLY A 199 12.04 3.33 3.65
N VAL A 200 12.64 4.07 2.69
CA VAL A 200 11.92 4.82 1.65
C VAL A 200 12.10 4.23 0.26
N VAL A 201 13.26 3.64 -0.04
CA VAL A 201 13.58 3.10 -1.39
C VAL A 201 12.51 2.16 -1.94
N GLY A 202 11.82 1.38 -1.07
CA GLY A 202 10.77 0.47 -1.52
C GLY A 202 9.49 1.16 -2.00
N ILE A 203 9.21 2.37 -1.52
CA ILE A 203 8.08 3.18 -1.99
C ILE A 203 8.43 3.75 -3.36
N VAL A 204 9.64 4.28 -3.49
CA VAL A 204 10.12 4.85 -4.75
C VAL A 204 10.26 3.77 -5.83
N ALA A 205 10.76 2.58 -5.48
CA ALA A 205 10.83 1.45 -6.40
C ALA A 205 9.46 1.10 -7.00
N ALA A 206 8.38 1.15 -6.19
CA ALA A 206 7.03 0.92 -6.70
C ALA A 206 6.60 1.97 -7.72
N LYS A 207 6.85 3.25 -7.44
CA LYS A 207 6.53 4.36 -8.36
C LYS A 207 7.33 4.31 -9.65
N ILE A 208 8.62 3.97 -9.57
CA ILE A 208 9.48 3.81 -10.74
C ILE A 208 9.00 2.62 -11.59
N SER A 209 8.70 1.49 -10.94
CA SER A 209 8.16 0.30 -11.63
C SER A 209 6.85 0.61 -12.35
N GLU A 210 5.93 1.32 -11.70
CA GLU A 210 4.65 1.73 -12.29
C GLU A 210 4.83 2.72 -13.45
N ARG A 211 5.70 3.73 -13.28
CA ARG A 211 5.94 4.77 -14.29
C ARG A 211 6.53 4.20 -15.56
N HIS A 212 7.51 3.30 -15.45
CA HIS A 212 8.26 2.77 -16.57
C HIS A 212 7.76 1.41 -17.09
N GLY A 213 6.79 0.79 -16.38
CA GLY A 213 6.26 -0.53 -16.76
C GLY A 213 7.31 -1.64 -16.70
N LYS A 214 8.29 -1.54 -15.83
CA LYS A 214 9.42 -2.46 -15.67
C LYS A 214 9.67 -2.81 -14.21
N PRO A 215 10.27 -3.97 -13.89
CA PRO A 215 10.79 -4.22 -12.56
C PRO A 215 11.78 -3.13 -12.13
N ALA A 216 11.70 -2.69 -10.86
CA ALA A 216 12.61 -1.68 -10.33
C ALA A 216 13.15 -2.11 -8.96
N ILE A 217 14.47 -1.97 -8.76
CA ILE A 217 15.18 -2.24 -7.51
C ILE A 217 15.97 -0.99 -7.15
N LEU A 218 15.63 -0.36 -6.03
CA LEU A 218 16.35 0.79 -5.51
C LEU A 218 17.06 0.42 -4.22
N MET A 219 18.30 0.88 -4.05
CA MET A 219 19.17 0.51 -2.95
C MET A 219 19.75 1.75 -2.25
N ALA A 220 19.80 1.70 -0.93
CA ALA A 220 20.54 2.62 -0.09
C ALA A 220 21.94 2.07 0.12
N LEU A 221 22.98 2.80 -0.30
CA LEU A 221 24.37 2.47 0.01
C LEU A 221 24.66 2.82 1.48
N ARG A 222 25.27 1.90 2.19
CA ARG A 222 25.58 2.04 3.62
C ARG A 222 27.07 2.22 3.83
N GLY A 223 27.44 2.90 4.92
CA GLY A 223 28.83 3.09 5.33
C GLY A 223 29.56 1.81 5.72
N ASP A 224 28.85 0.68 5.87
CA ASP A 224 29.43 -0.65 6.16
C ASP A 224 29.84 -1.43 4.88
N GLY A 225 29.81 -0.79 3.72
CA GLY A 225 30.14 -1.41 2.44
C GLY A 225 29.02 -2.27 1.85
N THR A 226 27.81 -2.18 2.38
CA THR A 226 26.62 -2.88 1.84
C THR A 226 25.65 -1.92 1.16
N ALA A 227 24.83 -2.47 0.26
CA ALA A 227 23.67 -1.82 -0.35
C ALA A 227 22.41 -2.57 0.05
N LYS A 228 21.52 -1.92 0.79
CA LYS A 228 20.22 -2.48 1.17
C LYS A 228 19.14 -1.99 0.24
N GLY A 229 18.50 -2.91 -0.45
CA GLY A 229 17.55 -2.63 -1.51
C GLY A 229 16.16 -3.17 -1.28
N SER A 230 15.23 -2.59 -2.03
CA SER A 230 13.87 -3.08 -2.18
C SER A 230 13.47 -3.07 -3.65
N GLY A 231 12.94 -4.21 -4.11
CA GLY A 231 12.46 -4.37 -5.48
C GLY A 231 10.95 -4.42 -5.56
N ARG A 232 10.45 -3.98 -6.72
CA ARG A 232 9.05 -4.11 -7.12
C ARG A 232 8.99 -4.62 -8.54
N SER A 233 8.00 -5.44 -8.83
CA SER A 233 7.80 -6.03 -10.15
C SER A 233 6.48 -5.61 -10.78
N ILE A 234 6.34 -6.02 -12.02
CA ILE A 234 5.14 -5.86 -12.84
C ILE A 234 4.50 -7.22 -13.09
N GLU A 235 3.27 -7.23 -13.59
CA GLU A 235 2.58 -8.46 -13.98
C GLU A 235 3.41 -9.20 -15.06
N GLY A 236 3.54 -10.51 -14.90
CA GLY A 236 4.31 -11.37 -15.82
C GLY A 236 5.77 -11.61 -15.44
N ILE A 237 6.35 -10.87 -14.48
CA ILE A 237 7.75 -11.08 -14.05
C ILE A 237 7.81 -11.37 -12.54
N ASP A 238 8.24 -12.59 -12.18
CA ASP A 238 8.61 -12.91 -10.80
C ASP A 238 10.03 -12.41 -10.51
N ILE A 239 10.11 -11.25 -9.86
CA ILE A 239 11.39 -10.60 -9.56
C ILE A 239 12.24 -11.40 -8.56
N LEU A 240 11.62 -12.13 -7.63
CA LEU A 240 12.36 -12.96 -6.67
C LEU A 240 13.01 -14.15 -7.37
N ALA A 241 12.24 -14.83 -8.23
CA ALA A 241 12.76 -15.94 -9.00
C ALA A 241 13.86 -15.49 -9.97
N ALA A 242 13.68 -14.35 -10.66
CA ALA A 242 14.67 -13.74 -11.55
C ALA A 242 15.98 -13.46 -10.80
N VAL A 243 15.93 -12.75 -9.68
CA VAL A 243 17.11 -12.44 -8.87
C VAL A 243 17.80 -13.71 -8.35
N LYS A 244 17.04 -14.66 -7.82
CA LYS A 244 17.60 -15.93 -7.33
C LYS A 244 18.31 -16.73 -8.42
N ARG A 245 17.81 -16.68 -9.66
CA ARG A 245 18.40 -17.42 -10.78
C ARG A 245 19.77 -16.89 -11.19
N VAL A 246 19.93 -15.56 -11.23
CA VAL A 246 21.10 -14.94 -11.86
C VAL A 246 22.05 -14.22 -10.90
N ALA A 247 21.64 -13.92 -9.68
CA ALA A 247 22.39 -13.07 -8.78
C ALA A 247 22.35 -13.53 -7.30
N SER A 248 21.98 -14.80 -7.03
CA SER A 248 21.97 -15.34 -5.66
C SER A 248 23.35 -15.35 -4.99
N ASP A 249 24.41 -15.50 -5.76
CA ASP A 249 25.81 -15.46 -5.31
C ASP A 249 26.28 -14.05 -4.85
N LEU A 250 25.63 -13.01 -5.37
CA LEU A 250 25.91 -11.61 -5.01
C LEU A 250 25.09 -11.13 -3.79
N MET A 251 24.06 -11.89 -3.42
CA MET A 251 23.23 -11.52 -2.27
C MET A 251 23.85 -11.93 -0.95
N VAL A 252 24.06 -10.97 -0.05
CA VAL A 252 24.38 -11.23 1.36
C VAL A 252 23.16 -11.84 2.07
N ARG A 253 21.98 -11.31 1.78
CA ARG A 253 20.66 -11.83 2.22
C ARG A 253 19.57 -11.24 1.35
N GLY A 254 18.44 -11.93 1.29
CA GLY A 254 17.27 -11.43 0.57
C GLY A 254 16.10 -12.38 0.67
N GLY A 255 14.91 -11.87 0.40
CA GLY A 255 13.67 -12.62 0.40
C GLY A 255 12.50 -11.77 -0.06
N GLY A 256 11.35 -12.38 -0.22
CA GLY A 256 10.16 -11.69 -0.71
C GLY A 256 9.22 -12.65 -1.42
N HIS A 257 8.55 -12.13 -2.42
CA HIS A 257 7.62 -12.87 -3.29
C HIS A 257 7.70 -12.31 -4.73
N ALA A 258 6.92 -12.88 -5.64
CA ALA A 258 6.96 -12.55 -7.07
C ALA A 258 6.92 -11.03 -7.38
N TYR A 259 6.17 -10.25 -6.62
CA TYR A 259 5.96 -8.82 -6.89
C TYR A 259 6.80 -7.86 -6.05
N ALA A 260 7.43 -8.35 -4.97
CA ALA A 260 8.25 -7.52 -4.10
C ALA A 260 9.34 -8.32 -3.41
N LEU A 261 10.54 -7.73 -3.32
CA LEU A 261 11.65 -8.32 -2.60
C LEU A 261 12.40 -7.28 -1.77
N GLY A 262 13.04 -7.75 -0.70
CA GLY A 262 14.06 -7.03 0.05
C GLY A 262 15.39 -7.77 -0.07
N LEU A 263 16.48 -7.06 -0.27
CA LEU A 263 17.80 -7.67 -0.43
C LEU A 263 18.91 -6.80 0.16
N THR A 264 20.05 -7.43 0.38
CA THR A 264 21.30 -6.75 0.69
C THR A 264 22.39 -7.37 -0.19
N VAL A 265 23.16 -6.54 -0.88
CA VAL A 265 24.34 -6.93 -1.67
C VAL A 265 25.55 -6.12 -1.18
N ARG A 266 26.77 -6.50 -1.55
CA ARG A 266 27.94 -5.64 -1.31
C ARG A 266 27.87 -4.43 -2.26
N ALA A 267 28.33 -3.27 -1.80
CA ALA A 267 28.29 -2.05 -2.60
C ALA A 267 29.08 -2.20 -3.92
N GLU A 268 30.20 -2.92 -3.88
CA GLU A 268 31.06 -3.22 -5.04
C GLU A 268 30.35 -4.10 -6.10
N ASP A 269 29.40 -4.93 -5.68
CA ASP A 269 28.69 -5.87 -6.55
C ASP A 269 27.45 -5.26 -7.21
N VAL A 270 27.04 -4.05 -6.84
CA VAL A 270 25.78 -3.43 -7.31
C VAL A 270 25.72 -3.34 -8.85
N ALA A 271 26.82 -2.98 -9.50
CA ALA A 271 26.86 -2.84 -10.96
C ALA A 271 26.66 -4.19 -11.66
N GLU A 272 27.33 -5.24 -11.20
CA GLU A 272 27.20 -6.59 -11.74
C GLU A 272 25.82 -7.19 -11.44
N PHE A 273 25.31 -6.96 -10.25
CA PHE A 273 23.93 -7.33 -9.89
C PHE A 273 22.92 -6.68 -10.83
N ALA A 274 23.04 -5.36 -11.08
CA ALA A 274 22.17 -4.63 -11.99
C ALA A 274 22.21 -5.20 -13.40
N ARG A 275 23.40 -5.47 -13.92
CA ARG A 275 23.60 -6.04 -15.25
C ARG A 275 22.93 -7.40 -15.41
N ARG A 276 23.15 -8.32 -14.44
CA ARG A 276 22.57 -9.68 -14.49
C ARG A 276 21.05 -9.66 -14.40
N VAL A 277 20.50 -8.93 -13.43
CA VAL A 277 19.05 -8.86 -13.20
C VAL A 277 18.34 -8.19 -14.38
N SER A 278 18.93 -7.13 -14.96
CA SER A 278 18.37 -6.48 -16.13
C SER A 278 18.34 -7.41 -17.35
N SER A 279 19.42 -8.14 -17.61
CA SER A 279 19.50 -9.11 -18.70
C SER A 279 18.44 -10.21 -18.56
N GLU A 280 18.27 -10.75 -17.36
CA GLU A 280 17.26 -11.77 -17.07
C GLU A 280 15.82 -11.23 -17.28
N CYS A 281 15.53 -10.03 -16.77
CA CYS A 281 14.22 -9.41 -16.98
C CYS A 281 13.94 -9.10 -18.45
N THR A 282 14.96 -8.73 -19.24
CA THR A 282 14.83 -8.58 -20.70
C THR A 282 14.43 -9.90 -21.35
N ALA A 283 15.08 -10.99 -20.98
CA ALA A 283 14.78 -12.33 -21.52
C ALA A 283 13.35 -12.77 -21.16
N LEU A 284 12.93 -12.53 -19.92
CA LEU A 284 11.57 -12.84 -19.47
C LEU A 284 10.51 -12.00 -20.21
N ALA A 285 10.75 -10.72 -20.41
CA ALA A 285 9.84 -9.82 -21.14
C ALA A 285 9.69 -10.19 -22.61
N SER A 286 10.74 -10.74 -23.24
CA SER A 286 10.71 -11.16 -24.65
C SER A 286 9.87 -12.42 -24.88
N GLY A 287 9.55 -13.18 -23.83
CA GLY A 287 8.77 -14.42 -23.89
C GLY A 287 7.24 -14.24 -23.88
N GLY A 288 6.73 -13.03 -23.76
CA GLY A 288 5.29 -12.75 -23.72
C GLY A 288 4.96 -11.27 -23.74
N ALA A 289 3.69 -10.93 -23.95
CA ALA A 289 3.23 -9.53 -23.90
C ALA A 289 3.26 -9.04 -22.42
N VAL A 290 4.36 -8.43 -22.04
CA VAL A 290 4.50 -7.75 -20.75
C VAL A 290 4.14 -6.28 -20.95
N GLY A 291 3.01 -5.86 -20.39
CA GLY A 291 2.55 -4.47 -20.49
C GLY A 291 1.42 -4.20 -19.53
N PRO A 292 1.13 -2.93 -19.22
CA PRO A 292 0.05 -2.58 -18.32
C PRO A 292 -1.31 -2.97 -18.95
N VAL A 293 -1.92 -4.01 -18.39
CA VAL A 293 -3.29 -4.39 -18.74
C VAL A 293 -4.25 -3.55 -17.91
N ARG A 294 -5.13 -2.80 -18.57
CA ARG A 294 -6.24 -2.13 -17.92
C ARG A 294 -7.48 -2.97 -18.05
N ARG A 295 -8.07 -3.33 -16.94
CA ARG A 295 -9.34 -4.06 -16.88
C ARG A 295 -10.47 -3.09 -16.56
N TYR A 296 -11.62 -3.30 -17.15
CA TYR A 296 -12.84 -2.56 -16.84
C TYR A 296 -14.00 -3.56 -16.72
N ASP A 297 -15.02 -3.20 -15.94
CA ASP A 297 -16.14 -4.08 -15.62
C ASP A 297 -17.26 -3.94 -16.65
N ALA A 298 -17.45 -2.73 -17.18
CA ALA A 298 -18.45 -2.47 -18.22
C ALA A 298 -18.06 -1.28 -19.10
N GLU A 299 -18.64 -1.19 -20.29
CA GLU A 299 -18.68 0.03 -21.08
C GLU A 299 -19.85 0.91 -20.60
N ALA A 300 -19.67 2.21 -20.62
CA ALA A 300 -20.68 3.19 -20.19
C ALA A 300 -20.63 4.44 -21.06
N GLU A 301 -21.78 5.11 -21.17
CA GLU A 301 -21.87 6.42 -21.78
C GLU A 301 -21.65 7.55 -20.75
N PRO A 302 -21.14 8.73 -21.15
CA PRO A 302 -20.91 9.84 -20.22
C PRO A 302 -22.16 10.23 -19.40
N ALA A 303 -23.36 10.09 -19.98
CA ALA A 303 -24.61 10.42 -19.33
C ALA A 303 -24.99 9.46 -18.19
N GLU A 304 -24.46 8.24 -18.18
CA GLU A 304 -24.66 7.24 -17.14
C GLU A 304 -23.75 7.46 -15.94
N MET A 305 -22.69 8.26 -16.08
CA MET A 305 -21.72 8.52 -15.03
C MET A 305 -22.21 9.62 -14.05
N THR A 306 -23.43 9.50 -13.59
CA THR A 306 -24.02 10.42 -12.61
C THR A 306 -23.98 9.86 -11.20
N ALA A 307 -24.00 10.73 -10.19
CA ALA A 307 -24.04 10.30 -8.79
C ALA A 307 -25.25 9.41 -8.48
N THR A 308 -26.38 9.62 -9.15
CA THR A 308 -27.63 8.84 -8.97
C THR A 308 -27.45 7.43 -9.50
N GLU A 309 -26.93 7.28 -10.71
CA GLU A 309 -26.72 5.97 -11.36
C GLU A 309 -25.60 5.17 -10.67
N LEU A 310 -24.57 5.83 -10.17
CA LEU A 310 -23.47 5.16 -9.50
C LEU A 310 -23.73 4.83 -8.03
N LYS A 311 -24.75 5.47 -7.40
CA LYS A 311 -25.06 5.25 -5.98
C LYS A 311 -25.33 3.78 -5.61
N PRO A 312 -26.01 2.94 -6.41
CA PRO A 312 -26.22 1.53 -6.09
C PRO A 312 -24.92 0.74 -5.93
N LEU A 313 -23.83 1.17 -6.57
CA LEU A 313 -22.51 0.53 -6.47
C LEU A 313 -21.87 0.68 -5.08
N GLU A 314 -22.40 1.58 -4.23
CA GLU A 314 -21.93 1.70 -2.86
C GLU A 314 -22.13 0.43 -2.01
N ILE A 315 -23.05 -0.45 -2.39
CA ILE A 315 -23.24 -1.75 -1.73
C ILE A 315 -22.01 -2.67 -1.89
N LEU A 316 -21.21 -2.44 -2.93
CA LEU A 316 -19.98 -3.20 -3.18
C LEU A 316 -18.83 -2.83 -2.25
N ARG A 317 -18.92 -1.73 -1.49
CA ARG A 317 -17.91 -1.31 -0.52
C ARG A 317 -17.76 -2.33 0.63
N PRO A 318 -16.57 -2.38 1.27
CA PRO A 318 -15.37 -1.54 1.06
C PRO A 318 -14.55 -2.01 -0.15
N PHE A 319 -14.02 -1.05 -0.91
CA PHE A 319 -13.13 -1.32 -2.04
C PHE A 319 -11.68 -1.44 -1.58
N GLY A 320 -10.90 -2.26 -2.28
CA GLY A 320 -9.48 -2.49 -2.03
C GLY A 320 -8.97 -3.72 -2.78
N ARG A 321 -7.86 -4.28 -2.33
CA ARG A 321 -7.31 -5.49 -2.94
C ARG A 321 -8.35 -6.62 -2.90
N GLY A 322 -8.52 -7.35 -4.00
CA GLY A 322 -9.50 -8.46 -4.12
C GLY A 322 -10.95 -8.01 -4.33
N ASN A 323 -11.26 -6.74 -4.07
CA ASN A 323 -12.55 -6.09 -4.36
C ASN A 323 -12.29 -4.67 -4.88
N PRO A 324 -11.79 -4.53 -6.12
CA PRO A 324 -11.46 -3.22 -6.69
C PRO A 324 -12.71 -2.35 -6.87
N GLU A 325 -12.51 -1.04 -6.94
CA GLU A 325 -13.57 -0.12 -7.32
C GLU A 325 -13.98 -0.39 -8.76
N PRO A 326 -15.29 -0.41 -9.09
CA PRO A 326 -15.78 -0.63 -10.45
C PRO A 326 -15.16 0.36 -11.44
N ALA A 327 -14.63 -0.16 -12.54
CA ALA A 327 -14.02 0.63 -13.59
C ALA A 327 -14.87 0.55 -14.87
N PHE A 328 -15.13 1.70 -15.48
CA PHE A 328 -15.93 1.81 -16.69
C PHE A 328 -15.09 2.32 -17.86
N LEU A 329 -15.28 1.74 -19.03
CA LEU A 329 -14.72 2.23 -20.27
C LEU A 329 -15.71 3.16 -20.96
N ILE A 330 -15.32 4.43 -21.12
CA ILE A 330 -16.06 5.42 -21.90
C ILE A 330 -15.28 5.67 -23.19
N ARG A 331 -15.90 5.38 -24.33
CA ARG A 331 -15.26 5.49 -25.64
C ARG A 331 -15.51 6.85 -26.28
N ASN A 332 -14.56 7.29 -27.10
CA ASN A 332 -14.71 8.46 -27.99
C ASN A 332 -15.24 9.73 -27.29
N VAL A 333 -14.87 9.92 -26.03
CA VAL A 333 -15.29 11.06 -25.23
C VAL A 333 -14.21 12.14 -25.25
N ARG A 334 -14.65 13.41 -25.35
CA ARG A 334 -13.77 14.56 -25.21
C ARG A 334 -14.22 15.42 -24.03
N PRO A 335 -13.30 15.97 -23.25
CA PRO A 335 -13.64 16.96 -22.22
C PRO A 335 -14.36 18.16 -22.83
N VAL A 336 -15.32 18.74 -22.09
CA VAL A 336 -16.05 19.93 -22.52
C VAL A 336 -15.21 21.21 -22.54
N ALA A 337 -14.09 21.21 -21.81
CA ALA A 337 -13.11 22.29 -21.76
C ALA A 337 -11.70 21.74 -21.52
N ALA A 338 -10.69 22.56 -21.73
CA ALA A 338 -9.31 22.20 -21.44
C ALA A 338 -9.15 21.82 -19.96
N PRO A 339 -8.38 20.76 -19.64
CA PRO A 339 -8.14 20.34 -18.25
C PRO A 339 -7.42 21.43 -17.46
N THR A 340 -7.75 21.55 -16.18
CA THR A 340 -7.11 22.44 -15.24
C THR A 340 -6.22 21.70 -14.27
N LEU A 341 -5.16 22.34 -13.83
CA LEU A 341 -4.27 21.80 -12.80
C LEU A 341 -4.80 22.14 -11.41
N PHE A 342 -4.86 21.17 -10.52
CA PHE A 342 -5.28 21.38 -9.14
C PHE A 342 -4.41 20.63 -8.13
N GLY A 343 -4.68 20.88 -6.83
CA GLY A 343 -3.85 20.41 -5.72
C GLY A 343 -2.74 21.40 -5.38
N SER A 344 -2.19 21.31 -4.17
CA SER A 344 -1.14 22.22 -3.67
C SER A 344 0.11 22.23 -4.56
N ALA A 345 0.47 21.08 -5.13
CA ALA A 345 1.60 20.93 -6.06
C ALA A 345 1.21 21.09 -7.53
N LYS A 346 -0.05 21.38 -7.86
CA LYS A 346 -0.58 21.51 -9.24
C LYS A 346 -0.18 20.34 -10.16
N ASN A 347 -0.17 19.14 -9.63
CA ASN A 347 0.27 17.92 -10.32
C ASN A 347 -0.89 16.99 -10.72
N HIS A 348 -2.14 17.38 -10.44
CA HIS A 348 -3.35 16.64 -10.79
C HIS A 348 -4.09 17.36 -11.90
N LEU A 349 -4.78 16.61 -12.76
CA LEU A 349 -5.65 17.16 -13.79
C LEU A 349 -7.11 17.05 -13.36
N GLU A 350 -7.87 18.12 -13.59
CA GLU A 350 -9.31 18.17 -13.46
C GLU A 350 -9.92 18.53 -14.80
N PHE A 351 -10.95 17.80 -15.20
CA PHE A 351 -11.71 18.09 -16.41
C PHE A 351 -13.15 17.59 -16.26
N PHE A 352 -14.03 18.05 -17.15
CA PHE A 352 -15.44 17.67 -17.14
C PHE A 352 -15.79 16.96 -18.43
N LEU A 353 -16.62 15.91 -18.32
CA LEU A 353 -17.18 15.20 -19.45
C LEU A 353 -18.52 15.82 -19.88
N PRO A 354 -18.99 15.57 -21.11
CA PRO A 354 -20.36 15.82 -21.49
C PRO A 354 -21.33 15.22 -20.47
N GLY A 355 -22.32 15.99 -20.03
CA GLY A 355 -23.22 15.60 -18.93
C GLY A 355 -22.81 16.15 -17.56
N GLY A 356 -21.67 16.84 -17.46
CA GLY A 356 -21.23 17.57 -16.26
C GLY A 356 -20.45 16.75 -15.24
N SER A 357 -20.12 15.49 -15.54
CA SER A 357 -19.34 14.63 -14.65
C SER A 357 -17.92 15.17 -14.49
N ARG A 358 -17.53 15.44 -13.25
CA ARG A 358 -16.20 15.90 -12.86
C ARG A 358 -15.24 14.72 -12.82
N CYS A 359 -14.16 14.81 -13.58
CA CYS A 359 -13.12 13.82 -13.64
C CYS A 359 -11.83 14.36 -13.02
N ILE A 360 -11.15 13.49 -12.26
CA ILE A 360 -9.85 13.79 -11.65
C ILE A 360 -8.86 12.74 -12.11
N TRP A 361 -7.74 13.20 -12.65
CA TRP A 361 -6.61 12.34 -12.98
C TRP A 361 -5.44 12.69 -12.09
N TRP A 362 -5.20 11.83 -11.10
CA TRP A 362 -4.17 12.03 -10.10
C TRP A 362 -2.76 11.92 -10.71
N SER A 363 -1.86 12.83 -10.32
CA SER A 363 -0.45 12.85 -10.72
C SER A 363 -0.23 12.76 -12.25
N ALA A 364 -1.08 13.44 -13.02
CA ALA A 364 -1.13 13.33 -14.48
C ALA A 364 -0.70 14.60 -15.22
N VAL A 365 0.01 15.52 -14.58
CA VAL A 365 0.44 16.78 -15.20
C VAL A 365 1.22 16.55 -16.50
N ASP A 366 2.11 15.55 -16.53
CA ASP A 366 2.92 15.18 -17.69
C ASP A 366 2.07 14.64 -18.87
N ARG A 367 0.82 14.29 -18.60
CA ARG A 367 -0.14 13.74 -19.58
C ARG A 367 -1.22 14.75 -20.00
N SER A 368 -1.06 16.00 -19.64
CA SER A 368 -2.04 17.06 -19.96
C SER A 368 -2.30 17.21 -21.47
N SER A 369 -1.30 16.91 -22.31
CA SER A 369 -1.45 16.90 -23.79
C SER A 369 -2.39 15.82 -24.29
N VAL A 370 -2.48 14.67 -23.62
CA VAL A 370 -3.37 13.57 -24.02
C VAL A 370 -4.84 13.94 -23.85
N VAL A 371 -5.16 14.78 -22.86
CA VAL A 371 -6.56 15.23 -22.59
C VAL A 371 -6.97 16.39 -23.49
N ARG A 372 -6.00 17.05 -24.15
CA ARG A 372 -6.26 18.21 -25.04
C ARG A 372 -6.52 17.79 -26.51
N GLN A 373 -6.24 16.55 -26.87
CA GLN A 373 -6.48 15.99 -28.21
C GLN A 373 -7.90 15.39 -28.30
#